data_ee52418475530b0433fb97387b62c50d
#
_entry.id   ee52418475530b0433fb97387b62c50d
#
_cell.length_a   1.000
_cell.length_b   1.000
_cell.length_c   1.000
_cell.angle_alpha   90.00
_cell.angle_beta   90.00
_cell.angle_gamma   90.00
#
_symmetry.space_group_name_H-M   'P 1'
#
loop_
_entity.id
_entity.type
_entity.pdbx_description
1 polymer ?
#
loop_
_entity_poly.entity_id
_entity_poly.type
_entity_poly.pdbx_seq_one_letter_code
_entity_poly.pdbx_strand_id
1 'polypeptide(L)'
;MFLSSLLLTGCDQKSDDSAKTSTASEATESESGNINSYVEIYNQLVGIMGLQEAKTKYENQHIESISKDRGVSFPRLNYDYINEQFAAAEKTKGVSPELSSAGKDLRQKINLLQQDYNQFNIYYESGEYKTDNLAKGKAADASIKKHFEEAMISFNKYQDALNQVYKKEKADQLEKLKQSGDLYAYHTAASLNAAEELVNVFKSEDDLKNAEKQKEADAIADRLQQELSALNTESIKRKEKSPDAPTNSTLNNLMSCLKYYREFKETGDQSDYQFMVDGYNQAVFSSSH
;
A
#
# COMPACT_ATOMS: atom_id res chain seq x y z
N MET A 1 15.59 -4.26 1.56
CA MET A 1 14.33 -3.73 2.12
C MET A 1 13.43 -3.39 0.94
N PHE A 2 12.58 -4.33 0.52
CA PHE A 2 11.72 -4.14 -0.64
C PHE A 2 10.46 -3.43 -0.18
N LEU A 3 10.36 -2.13 -0.49
CA LEU A 3 9.16 -1.34 -0.31
C LEU A 3 8.24 -1.62 -1.52
N SER A 4 7.34 -2.61 -1.37
CA SER A 4 6.18 -2.68 -2.24
C SER A 4 5.28 -1.50 -1.92
N SER A 5 5.50 -0.39 -2.62
CA SER A 5 4.57 0.74 -2.60
C SER A 5 3.29 0.27 -3.29
N LEU A 6 2.26 -0.01 -2.52
CA LEU A 6 0.89 -0.12 -3.02
C LEU A 6 0.50 1.25 -3.59
N LEU A 7 0.77 1.46 -4.87
CA LEU A 7 0.22 2.60 -5.60
C LEU A 7 -1.26 2.30 -5.86
N LEU A 8 -2.09 2.63 -4.88
CA LEU A 8 -3.53 2.71 -5.07
C LEU A 8 -3.81 3.98 -5.89
N THR A 9 -3.78 3.86 -7.21
CA THR A 9 -4.21 4.93 -8.09
C THR A 9 -5.73 4.99 -8.07
N GLY A 10 -6.29 5.96 -7.34
CA GLY A 10 -7.68 6.34 -7.48
C GLY A 10 -7.90 6.92 -8.88
N CYS A 11 -8.80 6.32 -9.64
CA CYS A 11 -9.25 6.89 -10.92
C CYS A 11 -10.09 8.13 -10.64
N ASP A 12 -9.48 9.31 -10.72
CA ASP A 12 -10.20 10.59 -10.81
C ASP A 12 -10.21 11.00 -12.29
N GLN A 13 -11.31 10.70 -12.97
CA GLN A 13 -11.56 11.15 -14.34
C GLN A 13 -12.38 12.40 -14.30
N LYS A 14 -11.73 13.57 -14.33
CA LYS A 14 -12.36 14.83 -14.72
C LYS A 14 -12.33 14.93 -16.24
N SER A 15 -13.49 14.86 -16.86
CA SER A 15 -13.70 15.37 -18.21
C SER A 15 -14.73 16.49 -18.16
N ASP A 16 -14.31 17.68 -18.53
CA ASP A 16 -15.19 18.80 -18.86
C ASP A 16 -15.79 18.62 -20.27
N ASP A 17 -17.04 18.93 -20.36
CA ASP A 17 -17.82 19.75 -21.29
C ASP A 17 -18.94 19.08 -22.11
N SER A 18 -20.14 19.60 -21.81
CA SER A 18 -21.28 19.95 -22.67
C SER A 18 -22.24 18.92 -23.27
N ALA A 19 -23.44 19.07 -22.75
CA ALA A 19 -24.76 19.07 -23.40
C ALA A 19 -25.58 17.78 -23.48
N LYS A 20 -26.60 17.74 -22.60
CA LYS A 20 -27.99 17.31 -22.73
C LYS A 20 -28.32 15.99 -23.48
N THR A 21 -28.79 14.99 -22.82
CA THR A 21 -30.22 14.64 -22.68
C THR A 21 -30.42 13.45 -21.75
N SER A 22 -31.41 13.56 -20.91
CA SER A 22 -31.89 12.65 -19.89
C SER A 22 -32.08 11.20 -20.31
N THR A 23 -31.53 10.28 -19.55
CA THR A 23 -32.27 9.16 -18.96
C THR A 23 -31.45 8.64 -17.75
N ALA A 24 -32.10 8.59 -16.59
CA ALA A 24 -31.54 8.16 -15.36
C ALA A 24 -31.06 6.69 -15.46
N SER A 25 -29.76 6.51 -15.44
CA SER A 25 -29.13 5.30 -14.95
C SER A 25 -28.57 5.70 -13.58
N GLU A 26 -29.28 5.36 -12.51
CA GLU A 26 -28.73 5.34 -11.17
C GLU A 26 -27.55 4.37 -11.20
N ALA A 27 -26.35 4.93 -11.35
CA ALA A 27 -25.14 4.22 -11.00
C ALA A 27 -25.27 3.93 -9.51
N THR A 28 -25.47 2.66 -9.16
CA THR A 28 -25.31 2.17 -7.80
C THR A 28 -23.88 2.50 -7.39
N GLU A 29 -23.70 3.61 -6.63
CA GLU A 29 -22.50 3.88 -5.90
C GLU A 29 -22.16 2.62 -5.13
N SER A 30 -20.93 2.13 -5.26
CA SER A 30 -20.45 0.98 -4.51
C SER A 30 -20.68 1.26 -3.03
N GLU A 31 -21.27 0.30 -2.28
CA GLU A 31 -21.54 0.42 -0.84
C GLU A 31 -20.26 0.63 0.00
N SER A 32 -19.08 0.50 -0.60
CA SER A 32 -17.81 0.87 0.01
C SER A 32 -17.60 2.38 -0.14
N GLY A 33 -17.68 3.12 0.96
CA GLY A 33 -17.37 4.55 0.99
C GLY A 33 -15.96 4.83 0.44
N ASN A 34 -15.76 6.01 -0.15
CA ASN A 34 -14.47 6.43 -0.68
C ASN A 34 -13.38 6.38 0.43
N ILE A 35 -12.47 5.40 0.36
CA ILE A 35 -11.39 5.17 1.33
C ILE A 35 -10.10 5.95 1.03
N ASN A 36 -10.09 6.88 0.07
CA ASN A 36 -8.88 7.58 -0.37
C ASN A 36 -8.13 8.24 0.79
N SER A 37 -8.82 8.88 1.73
CA SER A 37 -8.16 9.48 2.89
C SER A 37 -7.46 8.45 3.77
N TYR A 38 -8.01 7.24 3.89
CA TYR A 38 -7.35 6.13 4.60
C TYR A 38 -6.09 5.68 3.85
N VAL A 39 -6.15 5.61 2.52
CA VAL A 39 -4.99 5.28 1.68
C VAL A 39 -3.91 6.35 1.80
N GLU A 40 -4.27 7.63 1.81
CA GLU A 40 -3.31 8.73 1.98
C GLU A 40 -2.62 8.70 3.34
N ILE A 41 -3.32 8.39 4.43
CA ILE A 41 -2.70 8.16 5.74
C ILE A 41 -1.64 7.05 5.66
N TYR A 42 -2.00 5.92 5.04
CA TYR A 42 -1.09 4.81 4.85
C TYR A 42 0.16 5.25 4.07
N ASN A 43 -0.02 5.90 2.91
CA ASN A 43 1.08 6.36 2.06
C ASN A 43 2.05 7.30 2.78
N GLN A 44 1.53 8.21 3.61
CA GLN A 44 2.37 9.10 4.42
C GLN A 44 3.17 8.37 5.49
N LEU A 45 2.63 7.30 6.05
CA LEU A 45 3.27 6.57 7.14
C LEU A 45 4.23 5.46 6.68
N VAL A 46 4.13 4.98 5.42
CA VAL A 46 5.10 4.02 4.83
C VAL A 46 6.23 4.67 4.04
N GLY A 47 6.10 5.95 3.65
CA GLY A 47 7.06 6.65 2.81
C GLY A 47 8.47 6.78 3.41
N ILE A 48 9.40 7.34 2.62
CA ILE A 48 10.81 7.54 3.00
C ILE A 48 10.98 8.37 4.29
N MET A 49 9.99 9.20 4.63
CA MET A 49 9.91 9.95 5.89
C MET A 49 8.77 9.43 6.77
N GLY A 50 8.45 8.15 6.64
CA GLY A 50 7.35 7.52 7.34
C GLY A 50 7.67 7.13 8.78
N LEU A 51 6.70 6.48 9.42
CA LEU A 51 6.73 6.19 10.86
C LEU A 51 7.91 5.28 11.26
N GLN A 52 8.19 4.23 10.47
CA GLN A 52 9.31 3.32 10.76
C GLN A 52 10.66 4.03 10.67
N GLU A 53 10.84 4.87 9.67
CA GLU A 53 12.09 5.61 9.53
C GLU A 53 12.26 6.66 10.64
N ALA A 54 11.19 7.36 11.01
CA ALA A 54 11.21 8.29 12.12
C ALA A 54 11.58 7.59 13.44
N LYS A 55 10.98 6.42 13.72
CA LYS A 55 11.35 5.58 14.86
C LYS A 55 12.83 5.22 14.85
N THR A 56 13.31 4.68 13.73
CA THR A 56 14.71 4.25 13.56
C THR A 56 15.69 5.42 13.72
N LYS A 57 15.37 6.58 13.15
CA LYS A 57 16.20 7.79 13.30
C LYS A 57 16.26 8.27 14.75
N TYR A 58 15.15 8.21 15.47
CA TYR A 58 15.14 8.57 16.89
C TYR A 58 15.97 7.60 17.73
N GLU A 59 15.76 6.30 17.59
CA GLU A 59 16.44 5.25 18.35
C GLU A 59 17.94 5.23 18.11
N ASN A 60 18.39 5.44 16.86
CA ASN A 60 19.81 5.48 16.49
C ASN A 60 20.57 6.67 17.08
N GLN A 61 19.91 7.65 17.64
CA GLN A 61 20.58 8.75 18.35
C GLN A 61 21.05 8.34 19.74
N HIS A 62 20.51 7.26 20.32
CA HIS A 62 20.89 6.77 21.65
C HIS A 62 20.89 7.88 22.72
N ILE A 63 19.76 8.59 22.84
CA ILE A 63 19.63 9.78 23.70
C ILE A 63 20.07 9.51 25.15
N GLU A 64 19.83 8.30 25.66
CA GLU A 64 20.23 7.84 26.99
C GLU A 64 21.74 7.93 27.25
N SER A 65 22.58 7.73 26.21
CA SER A 65 24.03 7.60 26.31
C SER A 65 24.81 8.64 25.50
N ILE A 66 24.14 9.43 24.63
CA ILE A 66 24.81 10.37 23.74
C ILE A 66 25.47 11.53 24.52
N SER A 67 26.61 12.01 24.02
CA SER A 67 27.25 13.25 24.51
C SER A 67 26.51 14.47 23.98
N LYS A 68 26.39 15.53 24.83
CA LYS A 68 25.84 16.84 24.44
C LYS A 68 26.55 17.52 23.27
N ASP A 69 27.79 17.10 22.96
CA ASP A 69 28.58 17.67 21.87
C ASP A 69 28.19 17.09 20.49
N ARG A 70 27.35 16.06 20.47
CA ARG A 70 26.75 15.52 19.24
C ARG A 70 25.45 16.23 18.92
N GLY A 71 25.20 16.41 17.62
CA GLY A 71 23.92 16.93 17.14
C GLY A 71 22.79 15.94 17.44
N VAL A 72 21.68 16.46 17.96
CA VAL A 72 20.45 15.72 18.25
C VAL A 72 19.31 16.44 17.56
N SER A 73 18.40 15.67 16.94
CA SER A 73 17.20 16.21 16.31
C SER A 73 15.99 15.32 16.61
N PHE A 74 14.79 15.88 16.58
CA PHE A 74 13.58 15.08 16.66
C PHE A 74 13.08 14.76 15.23
N PRO A 75 12.85 13.48 14.87
CA PRO A 75 12.35 13.11 13.55
C PRO A 75 10.96 13.72 13.30
N ARG A 76 10.76 14.30 12.12
CA ARG A 76 9.51 14.94 11.75
C ARG A 76 8.70 14.04 10.83
N LEU A 77 7.43 13.83 11.17
CA LEU A 77 6.39 13.37 10.25
C LEU A 77 5.63 14.58 9.68
N ASN A 78 4.92 14.41 8.60
CA ASN A 78 4.03 15.45 8.07
C ASN A 78 2.70 15.48 8.86
N TYR A 79 2.78 15.83 10.16
CA TYR A 79 1.67 15.77 11.10
C TYR A 79 0.43 16.54 10.63
N ASP A 80 0.61 17.72 10.03
CA ASP A 80 -0.51 18.55 9.60
C ASP A 80 -1.33 17.84 8.50
N TYR A 81 -0.65 17.38 7.46
CA TYR A 81 -1.30 16.65 6.38
C TYR A 81 -1.92 15.32 6.87
N ILE A 82 -1.19 14.55 7.68
CA ILE A 82 -1.72 13.29 8.26
C ILE A 82 -2.99 13.56 9.06
N ASN A 83 -3.03 14.64 9.86
CA ASN A 83 -4.21 15.00 10.64
C ASN A 83 -5.38 15.49 9.78
N GLU A 84 -5.12 16.18 8.68
CA GLU A 84 -6.14 16.52 7.67
C GLU A 84 -6.77 15.26 7.07
N GLN A 85 -5.94 14.28 6.71
CA GLN A 85 -6.44 13.01 6.17
C GLN A 85 -7.24 12.21 7.20
N PHE A 86 -6.82 12.18 8.48
CA PHE A 86 -7.63 11.58 9.54
C PHE A 86 -8.98 12.27 9.71
N ALA A 87 -9.02 13.60 9.66
CA ALA A 87 -10.26 14.35 9.76
C ALA A 87 -11.20 14.12 8.57
N ALA A 88 -10.65 13.90 7.37
CA ALA A 88 -11.42 13.52 6.19
C ALA A 88 -11.92 12.07 6.30
N ALA A 89 -11.06 11.14 6.71
CA ALA A 89 -11.41 9.73 6.91
C ALA A 89 -12.56 9.54 7.90
N GLU A 90 -12.57 10.28 9.01
CA GLU A 90 -13.65 10.21 10.01
C GLU A 90 -15.03 10.66 9.48
N LYS A 91 -15.07 11.44 8.40
CA LYS A 91 -16.32 11.90 7.75
C LYS A 91 -16.81 10.93 6.70
N THR A 92 -15.97 9.96 6.29
CA THR A 92 -16.29 8.99 5.25
C THR A 92 -17.35 8.01 5.76
N LYS A 93 -18.45 7.88 5.01
CA LYS A 93 -19.53 6.92 5.32
C LYS A 93 -19.31 5.60 4.58
N GLY A 94 -19.88 4.52 5.12
CA GLY A 94 -19.81 3.19 4.47
C GLY A 94 -18.46 2.48 4.65
N VAL A 95 -17.56 3.00 5.49
CA VAL A 95 -16.29 2.35 5.83
C VAL A 95 -16.51 1.26 6.88
N SER A 96 -15.76 0.17 6.79
CA SER A 96 -15.86 -0.90 7.78
C SER A 96 -15.60 -0.39 9.20
N PRO A 97 -16.33 -0.91 10.20
CA PRO A 97 -16.12 -0.55 11.62
C PRO A 97 -14.68 -0.80 12.07
N GLU A 98 -14.05 -1.87 11.57
CA GLU A 98 -12.68 -2.27 11.89
C GLU A 98 -11.68 -1.22 11.40
N LEU A 99 -11.79 -0.78 10.12
CA LEU A 99 -10.90 0.25 9.57
C LEU A 99 -11.11 1.60 10.26
N SER A 100 -12.37 1.98 10.50
CA SER A 100 -12.71 3.21 11.23
C SER A 100 -12.12 3.20 12.65
N SER A 101 -12.23 2.07 13.37
CA SER A 101 -11.69 1.92 14.72
C SER A 101 -10.15 1.96 14.72
N ALA A 102 -9.51 1.23 13.81
CA ALA A 102 -8.06 1.21 13.67
C ALA A 102 -7.51 2.61 13.31
N GLY A 103 -8.22 3.35 12.45
CA GLY A 103 -7.86 4.74 12.10
C GLY A 103 -7.90 5.68 13.31
N LYS A 104 -8.93 5.57 14.15
CA LYS A 104 -9.05 6.37 15.38
C LYS A 104 -7.94 6.05 16.39
N ASP A 105 -7.63 4.76 16.59
CA ASP A 105 -6.54 4.34 17.47
C ASP A 105 -5.19 4.87 16.96
N LEU A 106 -4.90 4.69 15.68
CA LEU A 106 -3.68 5.20 15.05
C LEU A 106 -3.56 6.72 15.21
N ARG A 107 -4.64 7.48 14.95
CA ARG A 107 -4.66 8.93 15.13
C ARG A 107 -4.25 9.35 16.53
N GLN A 108 -4.75 8.65 17.56
CA GLN A 108 -4.38 8.95 18.95
C GLN A 108 -2.88 8.76 19.18
N LYS A 109 -2.27 7.71 18.63
CA LYS A 109 -0.83 7.44 18.78
C LYS A 109 0.03 8.43 17.99
N ILE A 110 -0.39 8.81 16.79
CA ILE A 110 0.29 9.86 16.00
C ILE A 110 0.20 11.22 16.72
N ASN A 111 -0.90 11.53 17.37
CA ASN A 111 -1.03 12.76 18.17
C ASN A 111 -0.07 12.80 19.37
N LEU A 112 0.21 11.66 20.02
CA LEU A 112 1.24 11.60 21.07
C LEU A 112 2.63 11.91 20.51
N LEU A 113 2.98 11.34 19.35
CA LEU A 113 4.25 11.66 18.68
C LEU A 113 4.34 13.14 18.25
N GLN A 114 3.22 13.73 17.81
CA GLN A 114 3.17 15.16 17.49
C GLN A 114 3.40 16.03 18.75
N GLN A 115 2.85 15.64 19.89
CA GLN A 115 3.11 16.32 21.16
C GLN A 115 4.58 16.24 21.55
N ASP A 116 5.19 15.06 21.44
CA ASP A 116 6.62 14.89 21.66
C ASP A 116 7.45 15.76 20.72
N TYR A 117 7.12 15.75 19.41
CA TYR A 117 7.76 16.61 18.43
C TYR A 117 7.66 18.08 18.82
N ASN A 118 6.47 18.58 19.14
CA ASN A 118 6.25 19.98 19.52
C ASN A 118 7.04 20.37 20.80
N GLN A 119 7.16 19.43 21.75
CA GLN A 119 7.89 19.68 23.00
C GLN A 119 9.40 19.64 22.83
N PHE A 120 9.94 18.75 21.98
CA PHE A 120 11.38 18.49 21.90
C PHE A 120 12.04 19.06 20.66
N ASN A 121 11.31 19.40 19.59
CA ASN A 121 11.90 19.98 18.39
C ASN A 121 12.68 21.26 18.70
N ILE A 122 12.07 22.22 19.39
CA ILE A 122 12.74 23.47 19.78
C ILE A 122 13.92 23.18 20.71
N TYR A 123 13.75 22.31 21.69
CA TYR A 123 14.79 21.92 22.64
C TYR A 123 16.05 21.38 21.95
N TYR A 124 15.89 20.57 20.91
CA TYR A 124 17.02 20.03 20.15
C TYR A 124 17.55 21.03 19.11
N GLU A 125 16.68 21.64 18.31
CA GLU A 125 17.10 22.54 17.23
C GLU A 125 17.75 23.85 17.72
N SER A 126 17.29 24.37 18.87
CA SER A 126 17.92 25.57 19.49
C SER A 126 19.23 25.28 20.20
N GLY A 127 19.56 24.00 20.41
CA GLY A 127 20.73 23.60 21.20
C GLY A 127 20.55 23.75 22.71
N GLU A 128 19.31 23.97 23.22
CA GLU A 128 19.01 24.05 24.65
C GLU A 128 19.50 22.80 25.41
N TYR A 129 19.45 21.63 24.77
CA TYR A 129 19.93 20.37 25.32
C TYR A 129 21.41 20.39 25.76
N LYS A 130 22.21 21.30 25.23
CA LYS A 130 23.62 21.47 25.65
C LYS A 130 23.74 22.14 27.01
N THR A 131 22.77 22.98 27.37
CA THR A 131 22.78 23.74 28.64
C THR A 131 22.45 22.87 29.84
N ASP A 132 21.57 21.88 29.67
CA ASP A 132 21.18 20.94 30.72
C ASP A 132 21.85 19.55 30.61
N ASN A 133 22.82 19.41 29.72
CA ASN A 133 23.52 18.15 29.46
C ASN A 133 22.55 17.01 29.05
N LEU A 134 21.56 17.32 28.21
CA LEU A 134 20.51 16.39 27.76
C LEU A 134 19.59 15.87 28.88
N ALA A 135 19.56 16.49 30.05
CA ALA A 135 18.78 15.97 31.18
C ALA A 135 17.28 15.81 30.85
N LYS A 136 16.67 16.83 30.21
CA LYS A 136 15.27 16.80 29.78
C LYS A 136 15.03 15.71 28.73
N GLY A 137 15.91 15.60 27.73
CA GLY A 137 15.81 14.58 26.66
C GLY A 137 15.94 13.16 27.21
N LYS A 138 16.93 12.91 28.07
CA LYS A 138 17.14 11.59 28.73
C LYS A 138 15.97 11.18 29.60
N ALA A 139 15.37 12.11 30.33
CA ALA A 139 14.20 11.85 31.17
C ALA A 139 12.97 11.43 30.33
N ALA A 140 12.82 11.94 29.12
CA ALA A 140 11.70 11.64 28.23
C ALA A 140 11.93 10.45 27.29
N ASP A 141 13.17 10.03 27.10
CA ASP A 141 13.58 9.05 26.07
C ASP A 141 12.77 7.76 26.07
N ALA A 142 12.60 7.15 27.24
CA ALA A 142 11.84 5.91 27.38
C ALA A 142 10.35 6.09 27.00
N SER A 143 9.75 7.24 27.32
CA SER A 143 8.37 7.55 26.97
C SER A 143 8.22 7.77 25.45
N ILE A 144 9.13 8.49 24.85
CA ILE A 144 9.12 8.75 23.40
C ILE A 144 9.30 7.45 22.61
N LYS A 145 10.25 6.59 23.00
CA LYS A 145 10.43 5.26 22.41
C LYS A 145 9.15 4.44 22.49
N LYS A 146 8.49 4.45 23.66
CA LYS A 146 7.20 3.78 23.85
C LYS A 146 6.11 4.34 22.93
N HIS A 147 6.02 5.66 22.74
CA HIS A 147 5.04 6.25 21.83
C HIS A 147 5.29 5.81 20.39
N PHE A 148 6.54 5.72 19.93
CA PHE A 148 6.86 5.15 18.62
C PHE A 148 6.45 3.68 18.50
N GLU A 149 6.71 2.85 19.51
CA GLU A 149 6.28 1.45 19.49
C GLU A 149 4.76 1.30 19.45
N GLU A 150 4.04 2.05 20.28
CA GLU A 150 2.59 2.04 20.27
C GLU A 150 2.01 2.52 18.93
N ALA A 151 2.60 3.54 18.33
CA ALA A 151 2.21 4.01 17.01
C ALA A 151 2.46 2.95 15.92
N MET A 152 3.58 2.23 15.97
CA MET A 152 3.86 1.12 15.05
C MET A 152 2.88 -0.04 15.21
N ILE A 153 2.52 -0.41 16.44
CA ILE A 153 1.52 -1.47 16.68
C ILE A 153 0.16 -1.04 16.12
N SER A 154 -0.26 0.20 16.35
CA SER A 154 -1.52 0.73 15.82
C SER A 154 -1.49 0.86 14.30
N PHE A 155 -0.35 1.24 13.72
CA PHE A 155 -0.18 1.31 12.29
C PHE A 155 -0.30 -0.06 11.61
N ASN A 156 0.29 -1.12 12.19
CA ASN A 156 0.15 -2.47 11.67
C ASN A 156 -1.31 -2.93 11.68
N LYS A 157 -2.06 -2.68 12.76
CA LYS A 157 -3.50 -2.98 12.83
C LYS A 157 -4.31 -2.20 11.78
N TYR A 158 -3.95 -0.95 11.57
CA TYR A 158 -4.55 -0.10 10.55
C TYR A 158 -4.30 -0.63 9.14
N GLN A 159 -3.07 -1.03 8.85
CA GLN A 159 -2.69 -1.65 7.58
C GLN A 159 -3.47 -2.94 7.34
N ASP A 160 -3.59 -3.80 8.35
CA ASP A 160 -4.35 -5.04 8.24
C ASP A 160 -5.83 -4.77 7.94
N ALA A 161 -6.45 -3.81 8.64
CA ALA A 161 -7.83 -3.42 8.40
C ALA A 161 -8.04 -2.82 7.00
N LEU A 162 -7.11 -1.97 6.53
CA LEU A 162 -7.14 -1.40 5.18
C LEU A 162 -7.02 -2.50 4.11
N ASN A 163 -6.10 -3.45 4.31
CA ASN A 163 -5.92 -4.59 3.43
C ASN A 163 -7.19 -5.48 3.33
N GLN A 164 -7.93 -5.65 4.43
CA GLN A 164 -9.19 -6.40 4.41
C GLN A 164 -10.27 -5.70 3.57
N VAL A 165 -10.39 -4.37 3.69
CA VAL A 165 -11.31 -3.59 2.86
C VAL A 165 -10.93 -3.74 1.38
N TYR A 166 -9.66 -3.59 1.05
CA TYR A 166 -9.16 -3.71 -0.31
C TYR A 166 -9.40 -5.09 -0.93
N LYS A 167 -9.15 -6.17 -0.17
CA LYS A 167 -9.45 -7.55 -0.60
C LYS A 167 -10.94 -7.75 -0.87
N LYS A 168 -11.80 -7.20 -0.01
CA LYS A 168 -13.24 -7.28 -0.20
C LYS A 168 -13.67 -6.54 -1.46
N GLU A 169 -13.22 -5.31 -1.67
CA GLU A 169 -13.54 -4.54 -2.88
C GLU A 169 -13.15 -5.26 -4.17
N LYS A 170 -11.96 -5.86 -4.19
CA LYS A 170 -11.52 -6.70 -5.33
C LYS A 170 -12.41 -7.91 -5.55
N ALA A 171 -12.79 -8.60 -4.48
CA ALA A 171 -13.69 -9.74 -4.59
C ALA A 171 -15.07 -9.33 -5.12
N ASP A 172 -15.63 -8.24 -4.60
CA ASP A 172 -16.91 -7.67 -5.04
C ASP A 172 -16.86 -7.23 -6.50
N GLN A 173 -15.73 -6.64 -6.93
CA GLN A 173 -15.51 -6.26 -8.33
C GLN A 173 -15.48 -7.48 -9.25
N LEU A 174 -14.73 -8.53 -8.87
CA LEU A 174 -14.68 -9.77 -9.65
C LEU A 174 -16.06 -10.42 -9.77
N GLU A 175 -16.83 -10.44 -8.69
CA GLU A 175 -18.19 -11.00 -8.72
C GLU A 175 -19.12 -10.19 -9.65
N LYS A 176 -19.05 -8.86 -9.63
CA LYS A 176 -19.80 -7.99 -10.56
C LYS A 176 -19.42 -8.26 -12.02
N LEU A 177 -18.12 -8.37 -12.33
CA LEU A 177 -17.64 -8.69 -13.68
C LEU A 177 -18.11 -10.08 -14.14
N LYS A 178 -18.10 -11.06 -13.25
CA LYS A 178 -18.61 -12.41 -13.53
C LYS A 178 -20.11 -12.38 -13.84
N GLN A 179 -20.89 -11.66 -13.06
CA GLN A 179 -22.35 -11.54 -13.24
C GLN A 179 -22.71 -10.75 -14.52
N SER A 180 -21.89 -9.78 -14.93
CA SER A 180 -22.10 -9.04 -16.18
C SER A 180 -21.88 -9.90 -17.44
N GLY A 181 -21.21 -11.05 -17.30
CA GLY A 181 -20.83 -11.90 -18.43
C GLY A 181 -19.66 -11.38 -19.26
N ASP A 182 -19.02 -10.29 -18.84
CA ASP A 182 -17.78 -9.78 -19.48
C ASP A 182 -16.57 -10.63 -19.04
N LEU A 183 -16.43 -11.79 -19.64
CA LEU A 183 -15.38 -12.74 -19.31
C LEU A 183 -13.98 -12.19 -19.59
N TYR A 184 -13.82 -11.31 -20.60
CA TYR A 184 -12.55 -10.68 -20.85
C TYR A 184 -12.13 -9.75 -19.71
N ALA A 185 -13.01 -8.86 -19.27
CA ALA A 185 -12.75 -7.98 -18.12
C ALA A 185 -12.56 -8.78 -16.83
N TYR A 186 -13.38 -9.82 -16.60
CA TYR A 186 -13.26 -10.70 -15.45
C TYR A 186 -11.87 -11.36 -15.37
N HIS A 187 -11.42 -12.05 -16.44
CA HIS A 187 -10.14 -12.74 -16.45
C HIS A 187 -8.96 -11.77 -16.41
N THR A 188 -9.11 -10.56 -16.99
CA THR A 188 -8.10 -9.50 -16.85
C THR A 188 -7.93 -9.11 -15.38
N ALA A 189 -9.03 -8.78 -14.70
CA ALA A 189 -9.00 -8.39 -13.28
C ALA A 189 -8.52 -9.54 -12.37
N ALA A 190 -8.98 -10.77 -12.61
CA ALA A 190 -8.56 -11.96 -11.86
C ALA A 190 -7.05 -12.25 -12.03
N SER A 191 -6.53 -12.09 -13.25
CA SER A 191 -5.09 -12.26 -13.52
C SER A 191 -4.26 -11.19 -12.84
N LEU A 192 -4.68 -9.91 -12.88
CA LEU A 192 -4.01 -8.82 -12.18
C LEU A 192 -3.99 -9.05 -10.65
N ASN A 193 -5.12 -9.47 -10.07
CA ASN A 193 -5.22 -9.77 -8.64
C ASN A 193 -4.29 -10.93 -8.24
N ALA A 194 -4.24 -12.00 -9.03
CA ALA A 194 -3.36 -13.13 -8.77
C ALA A 194 -1.86 -12.74 -8.89
N ALA A 195 -1.50 -11.92 -9.89
CA ALA A 195 -0.14 -11.42 -10.03
C ALA A 195 0.26 -10.49 -8.88
N GLU A 196 -0.65 -9.62 -8.42
CA GLU A 196 -0.41 -8.78 -7.23
C GLU A 196 -0.20 -9.61 -5.96
N GLU A 197 -1.02 -10.63 -5.75
CA GLU A 197 -0.83 -11.54 -4.63
C GLU A 197 0.54 -12.21 -4.72
N LEU A 198 0.95 -12.67 -5.92
CA LEU A 198 2.23 -13.34 -6.16
C LEU A 198 3.42 -12.44 -5.81
N VAL A 199 3.46 -11.20 -6.30
CA VAL A 199 4.56 -10.27 -6.01
C VAL A 199 4.59 -9.82 -4.54
N ASN A 200 3.48 -9.94 -3.81
CA ASN A 200 3.37 -9.57 -2.39
C ASN A 200 3.59 -10.73 -1.41
N VAL A 201 3.84 -11.95 -1.87
CA VAL A 201 4.15 -13.09 -0.99
C VAL A 201 5.46 -12.85 -0.24
N PHE A 202 6.48 -12.35 -0.94
CA PHE A 202 7.82 -12.15 -0.41
C PHE A 202 8.02 -10.70 0.01
N LYS A 203 8.10 -10.45 1.32
CA LYS A 203 8.26 -9.11 1.91
C LYS A 203 9.70 -8.82 2.33
N SER A 204 10.53 -9.84 2.40
CA SER A 204 11.94 -9.76 2.82
C SER A 204 12.77 -10.81 2.09
N GLU A 205 14.10 -10.68 2.14
CA GLU A 205 15.02 -11.68 1.60
C GLU A 205 14.88 -13.04 2.29
N ASP A 206 14.52 -13.05 3.58
CA ASP A 206 14.30 -14.29 4.33
C ASP A 206 13.03 -15.02 3.83
N ASP A 207 12.01 -14.29 3.41
CA ASP A 207 10.79 -14.88 2.83
C ASP A 207 11.10 -15.65 1.54
N LEU A 208 12.09 -15.21 0.76
CA LEU A 208 12.49 -15.87 -0.48
C LEU A 208 13.02 -17.30 -0.25
N LYS A 209 13.55 -17.56 0.95
CA LYS A 209 14.09 -18.87 1.37
C LYS A 209 13.09 -19.67 2.21
N ASN A 210 11.93 -19.10 2.51
CA ASN A 210 10.93 -19.74 3.35
C ASN A 210 10.07 -20.72 2.51
N ALA A 211 10.13 -22.01 2.84
CA ALA A 211 9.44 -23.06 2.09
C ALA A 211 7.91 -22.92 2.12
N GLU A 212 7.32 -22.39 3.19
CA GLU A 212 5.88 -22.15 3.27
C GLU A 212 5.46 -21.01 2.34
N LYS A 213 6.26 -19.93 2.30
CA LYS A 213 6.06 -18.81 1.37
C LYS A 213 6.21 -19.24 -0.09
N GLN A 214 7.19 -20.08 -0.38
CA GLN A 214 7.35 -20.65 -1.72
C GLN A 214 6.14 -21.50 -2.12
N LYS A 215 5.62 -22.33 -1.22
CA LYS A 215 4.39 -23.12 -1.47
C LYS A 215 3.16 -22.24 -1.66
N GLU A 216 3.02 -21.16 -0.88
CA GLU A 216 1.98 -20.15 -1.06
C GLU A 216 2.08 -19.51 -2.45
N ALA A 217 3.28 -19.10 -2.85
CA ALA A 217 3.54 -18.48 -4.15
C ALA A 217 3.26 -19.45 -5.31
N ASP A 218 3.62 -20.74 -5.19
CA ASP A 218 3.32 -21.77 -6.19
C ASP A 218 1.80 -21.90 -6.43
N ALA A 219 1.01 -21.94 -5.37
CA ALA A 219 -0.44 -22.05 -5.51
C ALA A 219 -1.06 -20.81 -6.18
N ILE A 220 -0.51 -19.62 -5.91
CA ILE A 220 -0.91 -18.38 -6.57
C ILE A 220 -0.47 -18.38 -8.04
N ALA A 221 0.74 -18.82 -8.35
CA ALA A 221 1.26 -18.93 -9.71
C ALA A 221 0.43 -19.90 -10.57
N ASP A 222 -0.01 -21.02 -10.01
CA ASP A 222 -0.90 -21.96 -10.70
C ASP A 222 -2.27 -21.33 -11.01
N ARG A 223 -2.83 -20.56 -10.08
CA ARG A 223 -4.06 -19.79 -10.29
C ARG A 223 -3.86 -18.74 -11.38
N LEU A 224 -2.76 -17.97 -11.32
CA LEU A 224 -2.42 -16.99 -12.35
C LEU A 224 -2.32 -17.64 -13.73
N GLN A 225 -1.67 -18.82 -13.84
CA GLN A 225 -1.59 -19.55 -15.10
C GLN A 225 -2.97 -19.93 -15.67
N GLN A 226 -3.90 -20.35 -14.82
CA GLN A 226 -5.27 -20.67 -15.23
C GLN A 226 -6.01 -19.45 -15.74
N GLU A 227 -5.93 -18.33 -15.02
CA GLU A 227 -6.56 -17.07 -15.41
C GLU A 227 -5.96 -16.51 -16.72
N LEU A 228 -4.64 -16.57 -16.89
CA LEU A 228 -3.97 -16.17 -18.15
C LEU A 228 -4.41 -17.01 -19.35
N SER A 229 -4.60 -18.31 -19.14
CA SER A 229 -5.08 -19.20 -20.21
C SER A 229 -6.51 -18.86 -20.64
N ALA A 230 -7.37 -18.54 -19.66
CA ALA A 230 -8.74 -18.11 -19.91
C ALA A 230 -8.75 -16.71 -20.59
N LEU A 231 -7.95 -15.76 -20.09
CA LEU A 231 -7.81 -14.41 -20.66
C LEU A 231 -7.32 -14.48 -22.12
N ASN A 232 -6.36 -15.36 -22.43
CA ASN A 232 -5.90 -15.56 -23.79
C ASN A 232 -7.02 -16.06 -24.71
N THR A 233 -7.85 -17.01 -24.22
CA THR A 233 -9.01 -17.51 -24.95
C THR A 233 -9.99 -16.37 -25.28
N GLU A 234 -10.32 -15.55 -24.31
CA GLU A 234 -11.22 -14.39 -24.50
C GLU A 234 -10.60 -13.32 -25.42
N SER A 235 -9.28 -13.13 -25.34
CA SER A 235 -8.55 -12.21 -26.24
C SER A 235 -8.64 -12.66 -27.70
N ILE A 236 -8.53 -13.97 -27.98
CA ILE A 236 -8.68 -14.54 -29.32
C ILE A 236 -10.11 -14.31 -29.84
N LYS A 237 -11.13 -14.64 -29.05
CA LYS A 237 -12.54 -14.41 -29.40
C LYS A 237 -12.82 -12.93 -29.70
N ARG A 238 -12.21 -12.02 -28.94
CA ARG A 238 -12.34 -10.56 -29.14
C ARG A 238 -11.72 -10.15 -30.48
N LYS A 239 -10.53 -10.67 -30.83
CA LYS A 239 -9.89 -10.42 -32.14
C LYS A 239 -10.67 -10.97 -33.30
N GLU A 240 -11.29 -12.14 -33.17
CA GLU A 240 -12.17 -12.70 -34.20
C GLU A 240 -13.38 -11.80 -34.50
N LYS A 241 -13.95 -11.17 -33.44
CA LYS A 241 -15.07 -10.22 -33.58
C LYS A 241 -14.64 -8.83 -34.07
N SER A 242 -13.42 -8.42 -33.75
CA SER A 242 -12.85 -7.10 -34.04
C SER A 242 -11.38 -7.26 -34.38
N PRO A 243 -11.04 -7.52 -35.68
CA PRO A 243 -9.66 -7.78 -36.10
C PRO A 243 -8.68 -6.66 -35.75
N ASP A 244 -9.16 -5.41 -35.73
CA ASP A 244 -8.37 -4.22 -35.37
C ASP A 244 -8.21 -4.01 -33.87
N ALA A 245 -8.73 -4.90 -33.01
CA ALA A 245 -8.56 -4.80 -31.59
C ALA A 245 -7.07 -4.79 -31.21
N PRO A 246 -6.62 -3.90 -30.31
CA PRO A 246 -5.21 -3.80 -29.92
C PRO A 246 -4.69 -5.13 -29.35
N THR A 247 -3.38 -5.32 -29.46
CA THR A 247 -2.70 -6.45 -28.81
C THR A 247 -2.88 -6.33 -27.29
N ASN A 248 -3.19 -7.44 -26.63
CA ASN A 248 -3.36 -7.46 -25.18
C ASN A 248 -1.99 -7.37 -24.48
N SER A 249 -1.50 -6.14 -24.30
CA SER A 249 -0.24 -5.87 -23.61
C SER A 249 -0.28 -6.32 -22.14
N THR A 250 -1.42 -6.20 -21.49
CA THR A 250 -1.62 -6.66 -20.10
C THR A 250 -1.37 -8.17 -20.00
N LEU A 251 -1.93 -8.98 -20.91
CA LEU A 251 -1.68 -10.41 -20.96
C LEU A 251 -0.18 -10.73 -21.11
N ASN A 252 0.51 -10.05 -22.03
CA ASN A 252 1.94 -10.29 -22.27
C ASN A 252 2.80 -9.95 -21.03
N ASN A 253 2.49 -8.83 -20.38
CA ASN A 253 3.21 -8.40 -19.19
C ASN A 253 2.99 -9.35 -18.01
N LEU A 254 1.75 -9.85 -17.82
CA LEU A 254 1.44 -10.85 -16.81
C LEU A 254 2.09 -12.21 -17.08
N MET A 255 2.19 -12.61 -18.35
CA MET A 255 2.96 -13.80 -18.72
C MET A 255 4.44 -13.64 -18.39
N SER A 256 5.01 -12.44 -18.58
CA SER A 256 6.38 -12.14 -18.18
C SER A 256 6.54 -12.20 -16.65
N CYS A 257 5.60 -11.64 -15.89
CA CYS A 257 5.57 -11.75 -14.43
C CYS A 257 5.64 -13.22 -13.97
N LEU A 258 4.77 -14.09 -14.51
CA LEU A 258 4.73 -15.51 -14.18
C LEU A 258 6.00 -16.25 -14.63
N LYS A 259 6.55 -15.92 -15.79
CA LYS A 259 7.81 -16.48 -16.29
C LYS A 259 8.95 -16.20 -15.32
N TYR A 260 9.15 -14.95 -14.93
CA TYR A 260 10.23 -14.55 -14.02
C TYR A 260 10.05 -15.09 -12.60
N TYR A 261 8.82 -15.30 -12.13
CA TYR A 261 8.60 -16.06 -10.89
C TYR A 261 9.18 -17.47 -10.98
N ARG A 262 8.95 -18.17 -12.10
CA ARG A 262 9.47 -19.53 -12.29
C ARG A 262 10.99 -19.56 -12.41
N GLU A 263 11.58 -18.62 -13.13
CA GLU A 263 13.05 -18.46 -13.22
C GLU A 263 13.63 -18.17 -11.84
N PHE A 264 13.06 -17.23 -11.10
CA PHE A 264 13.45 -16.94 -9.72
C PHE A 264 13.41 -18.19 -8.82
N LYS A 265 12.37 -19.00 -8.93
CA LYS A 265 12.23 -20.23 -8.16
C LYS A 265 13.33 -21.25 -8.47
N GLU A 266 13.79 -21.33 -9.71
CA GLU A 266 14.87 -22.26 -10.13
C GLU A 266 16.25 -21.72 -9.76
N THR A 267 16.48 -20.42 -9.93
CA THR A 267 17.82 -19.82 -9.80
C THR A 267 18.07 -19.23 -8.43
N GLY A 268 17.04 -18.74 -7.75
CA GLY A 268 17.16 -17.91 -6.54
C GLY A 268 17.74 -16.51 -6.82
N ASP A 269 17.85 -16.11 -8.11
CA ASP A 269 18.42 -14.82 -8.48
C ASP A 269 17.45 -13.68 -8.17
N GLN A 270 17.92 -12.71 -7.41
CA GLN A 270 17.15 -11.56 -7.01
C GLN A 270 16.72 -10.65 -8.19
N SER A 271 17.48 -10.69 -9.28
CA SER A 271 17.12 -9.96 -10.50
C SER A 271 15.86 -10.53 -11.14
N ASP A 272 15.64 -11.84 -11.10
CA ASP A 272 14.42 -12.48 -11.61
C ASP A 272 13.19 -12.03 -10.79
N TYR A 273 13.34 -11.91 -9.46
CA TYR A 273 12.29 -11.34 -8.61
C TYR A 273 11.97 -9.89 -9.01
N GLN A 274 12.98 -9.06 -9.28
CA GLN A 274 12.76 -7.69 -9.74
C GLN A 274 12.03 -7.66 -11.09
N PHE A 275 12.41 -8.50 -12.04
CA PHE A 275 11.72 -8.59 -13.35
C PHE A 275 10.28 -9.11 -13.20
N MET A 276 10.01 -9.98 -12.23
CA MET A 276 8.64 -10.39 -11.91
C MET A 276 7.79 -9.18 -11.46
N VAL A 277 8.32 -8.35 -10.55
CA VAL A 277 7.65 -7.13 -10.08
C VAL A 277 7.46 -6.11 -11.20
N ASP A 278 8.47 -5.93 -12.06
CA ASP A 278 8.39 -5.03 -13.21
C ASP A 278 7.33 -5.48 -14.21
N GLY A 279 7.23 -6.78 -14.46
CA GLY A 279 6.18 -7.36 -15.30
C GLY A 279 4.77 -7.08 -14.77
N TYR A 280 4.56 -7.21 -13.47
CA TYR A 280 3.31 -6.84 -12.83
C TYR A 280 3.00 -5.33 -12.95
N ASN A 281 3.97 -4.47 -12.65
CA ASN A 281 3.80 -3.01 -12.74
C ASN A 281 3.44 -2.55 -14.15
N GLN A 282 4.09 -3.13 -15.18
CA GLN A 282 3.76 -2.86 -16.57
C GLN A 282 2.37 -3.36 -16.97
N ALA A 283 1.94 -4.50 -16.40
CA ALA A 283 0.59 -5.01 -16.61
C ALA A 283 -0.48 -4.07 -16.03
N VAL A 284 -0.28 -3.56 -14.82
CA VAL A 284 -1.15 -2.57 -14.20
C VAL A 284 -1.23 -1.31 -15.07
N PHE A 285 -0.08 -0.77 -15.49
CA PHE A 285 -0.05 0.41 -16.36
C PHE A 285 -0.81 0.19 -17.66
N SER A 286 -0.60 -0.95 -18.32
CA SER A 286 -1.25 -1.26 -19.60
C SER A 286 -2.75 -1.60 -19.48
N SER A 287 -3.23 -1.95 -18.29
CA SER A 287 -4.66 -2.20 -18.06
C SER A 287 -5.48 -0.92 -17.82
N SER A 288 -4.79 0.19 -17.52
CA SER A 288 -5.41 1.48 -17.21
C SER A 288 -5.56 2.39 -18.45
N HIS A 289 -5.05 1.95 -19.62
CA HIS A 289 -5.06 2.66 -20.90
C HIS A 289 -5.67 1.77 -22.00
#